data_a6b35cf6e4a17754dad006798308358d
#
_entry.id   a6b35cf6e4a17754dad006798308358d
#
_cell.length_a   1.000
_cell.length_b   1.000
_cell.length_c   1.000
_cell.angle_alpha   90.00
_cell.angle_beta   90.00
_cell.angle_gamma   90.00
#
_symmetry.space_group_name_H-M   'P 1'
#
loop_
_entity.id
_entity.type
_entity.pdbx_description
1 polymer ?
#
loop_
_entity_poly.entity_id
_entity_poly.type
_entity_poly.pdbx_seq_one_letter_code
_entity_poly.pdbx_strand_id
1 'polypeptide(L)'
;ASTSAVETSSRALSALPPGAQVLARIDLTQVRKSALGAALTGGGRELSGLGSLGEICGFDPTEQIRELAIAMPESGAEPELGIVATGDFDADRIIGCVAKVITRRGGTPALSRIGDFASVRDRSRDGAEVAVRSGGPVMVGEGAYFRAMLDAADGRGPTLLGDEAHAALREAVAGHGAISLTFITRPGWLTR
;
A
#
# COMPACT_ATOMS: atom_id res chain seq x y z
N ALA A 1 24.07 19.39 -21.37
CA ALA A 1 24.22 18.83 -20.02
C ALA A 1 22.87 18.19 -19.67
N SER A 2 22.76 16.88 -19.88
CA SER A 2 21.56 16.12 -19.52
C SER A 2 21.58 15.90 -18.02
N THR A 3 20.68 16.57 -17.32
CA THR A 3 20.40 16.30 -15.91
C THR A 3 19.64 14.98 -15.87
N SER A 4 20.35 13.89 -15.60
CA SER A 4 19.72 12.62 -15.24
C SER A 4 18.89 12.87 -14.00
N ALA A 5 17.57 12.97 -14.17
CA ALA A 5 16.62 12.79 -13.08
C ALA A 5 16.87 11.37 -12.55
N VAL A 6 17.53 11.26 -11.41
CA VAL A 6 17.60 10.02 -10.66
C VAL A 6 16.16 9.68 -10.33
N GLU A 7 15.57 8.78 -11.11
CA GLU A 7 14.32 8.14 -10.75
C GLU A 7 14.54 7.53 -9.38
N THR A 8 14.02 8.19 -8.37
CA THR A 8 13.93 7.60 -7.04
C THR A 8 12.95 6.45 -7.20
N SER A 9 13.50 5.26 -7.44
CA SER A 9 12.72 4.04 -7.62
C SER A 9 11.72 3.92 -6.48
N SER A 10 10.43 3.92 -6.80
CA SER A 10 9.37 3.84 -5.81
C SER A 10 9.52 2.55 -5.01
N ARG A 11 9.81 2.68 -3.72
CA ARG A 11 9.95 1.53 -2.82
C ARG A 11 8.62 0.79 -2.63
N ALA A 12 7.49 1.49 -2.75
CA ALA A 12 6.19 0.85 -2.66
C ALA A 12 5.93 -0.03 -3.89
N LEU A 13 6.29 0.42 -5.10
CA LEU A 13 6.10 -0.36 -6.32
C LEU A 13 7.03 -1.59 -6.40
N SER A 14 8.18 -1.57 -5.73
CA SER A 14 9.07 -2.73 -5.67
C SER A 14 8.54 -3.87 -4.82
N ALA A 15 7.52 -3.63 -4.00
CA ALA A 15 6.84 -4.65 -3.19
C ALA A 15 5.49 -5.09 -3.79
N LEU A 16 5.15 -4.62 -4.99
CA LEU A 16 3.96 -5.06 -5.73
C LEU A 16 4.38 -5.99 -6.86
N PRO A 17 3.70 -7.13 -7.05
CA PRO A 17 3.89 -7.99 -8.22
C PRO A 17 3.30 -7.36 -9.48
N PRO A 18 3.72 -7.80 -10.70
CA PRO A 18 3.15 -7.32 -11.96
C PRO A 18 1.70 -7.77 -12.14
N GLY A 19 1.05 -7.25 -13.20
CA GLY A 19 -0.30 -7.65 -13.57
C GLY A 19 -1.41 -6.86 -12.88
N ALA A 20 -1.12 -5.72 -12.28
CA ALA A 20 -2.15 -4.82 -11.78
C ALA A 20 -2.94 -4.22 -12.95
N GLN A 21 -4.27 -4.24 -12.88
CA GLN A 21 -5.14 -3.51 -13.82
C GLN A 21 -5.30 -2.05 -13.38
N VAL A 22 -5.38 -1.83 -12.09
CA VAL A 22 -5.47 -0.49 -11.49
C VAL A 22 -4.28 -0.32 -10.56
N LEU A 23 -3.59 0.79 -10.71
CA LEU A 23 -2.51 1.18 -9.82
C LEU A 23 -2.70 2.63 -9.40
N ALA A 24 -2.85 2.85 -8.10
CA ALA A 24 -2.77 4.17 -7.50
C ALA A 24 -1.45 4.30 -6.73
N ARG A 25 -0.77 5.43 -6.92
CA ARG A 25 0.42 5.80 -6.16
C ARG A 25 0.22 7.18 -5.56
N ILE A 26 0.54 7.32 -4.28
CA ILE A 26 0.38 8.55 -3.52
C ILE A 26 1.70 8.86 -2.81
N ASP A 27 2.32 9.98 -3.14
CA ASP A 27 3.42 10.56 -2.38
C ASP A 27 2.85 11.43 -1.26
N LEU A 28 2.72 10.84 -0.08
CA LEU A 28 2.16 11.54 1.08
C LEU A 28 3.06 12.67 1.58
N THR A 29 4.35 12.65 1.27
CA THR A 29 5.26 13.74 1.60
C THR A 29 4.91 14.99 0.79
N GLN A 30 4.57 14.82 -0.48
CA GLN A 30 4.11 15.92 -1.34
C GLN A 30 2.68 16.32 -1.02
N VAL A 31 1.78 15.34 -0.80
CA VAL A 31 0.38 15.63 -0.42
C VAL A 31 0.33 16.53 0.80
N ARG A 32 1.08 16.22 1.87
CA ARG A 32 1.10 17.03 3.10
C ARG A 32 1.56 18.48 2.89
N LYS A 33 2.39 18.73 1.87
CA LYS A 33 2.88 20.08 1.52
C LYS A 33 1.94 20.84 0.58
N SER A 34 0.91 20.20 0.07
CA SER A 34 -0.02 20.77 -0.90
C SER A 34 -1.25 21.41 -0.24
N ALA A 35 -1.99 22.21 -1.01
CA ALA A 35 -3.27 22.74 -0.58
C ALA A 35 -4.28 21.62 -0.22
N LEU A 36 -4.21 20.48 -0.91
CA LEU A 36 -5.02 19.30 -0.59
C LEU A 36 -4.67 18.74 0.79
N GLY A 37 -3.38 18.63 1.13
CA GLY A 37 -2.95 18.22 2.46
C GLY A 37 -3.45 19.17 3.55
N ALA A 38 -3.33 20.48 3.34
CA ALA A 38 -3.87 21.48 4.26
C ALA A 38 -5.40 21.37 4.44
N ALA A 39 -6.14 21.09 3.37
CA ALA A 39 -7.59 20.87 3.41
C ALA A 39 -7.96 19.57 4.15
N LEU A 40 -7.19 18.51 4.01
CA LEU A 40 -7.42 17.23 4.68
C LEU A 40 -7.09 17.29 6.18
N THR A 41 -6.08 18.07 6.58
CA THR A 41 -5.64 18.19 7.97
C THR A 41 -6.29 19.38 8.70
N GLY A 42 -6.61 20.46 7.98
CA GLY A 42 -7.09 21.71 8.57
C GLY A 42 -8.60 21.78 8.83
N GLY A 43 -9.37 20.84 8.29
CA GLY A 43 -10.85 20.92 8.32
C GLY A 43 -11.53 20.22 9.50
N GLY A 44 -10.80 19.64 10.44
CA GLY A 44 -11.40 18.85 11.53
C GLY A 44 -12.26 17.66 11.04
N ARG A 45 -12.31 17.43 9.73
CA ARG A 45 -12.90 16.24 9.14
C ARG A 45 -11.88 15.12 9.23
N GLU A 46 -11.94 14.40 10.32
CA GLU A 46 -11.34 13.07 10.38
C GLU A 46 -11.82 12.30 9.15
N LEU A 47 -10.87 11.85 8.33
CA LEU A 47 -11.18 10.85 7.31
C LEU A 47 -11.83 9.69 8.07
N SER A 48 -13.14 9.52 7.87
CA SER A 48 -13.97 8.60 8.64
C SER A 48 -13.29 7.25 8.76
N GLY A 49 -12.87 6.88 9.97
CA GLY A 49 -12.17 5.64 10.28
C GLY A 49 -10.66 5.74 10.52
N LEU A 50 -9.97 6.80 10.13
CA LEU A 50 -8.54 6.97 10.42
C LEU A 50 -8.28 7.74 11.72
N GLY A 51 -9.15 8.68 12.10
CA GLY A 51 -9.00 9.45 13.35
C GLY A 51 -9.04 8.58 14.61
N SER A 52 -9.78 7.46 14.58
CA SER A 52 -9.78 6.50 15.68
C SER A 52 -8.51 5.67 15.79
N LEU A 53 -7.66 5.62 14.75
CA LEU A 53 -6.42 4.83 14.80
C LEU A 53 -5.44 5.41 15.82
N GLY A 54 -5.30 6.71 15.89
CA GLY A 54 -4.44 7.36 16.86
C GLY A 54 -4.82 7.01 18.30
N GLU A 55 -6.12 7.02 18.61
CA GLU A 55 -6.64 6.63 19.94
C GLU A 55 -6.42 5.16 20.25
N ILE A 56 -6.66 4.27 19.27
CA ILE A 56 -6.52 2.82 19.46
C ILE A 56 -5.06 2.43 19.59
N CYS A 57 -4.22 3.00 18.75
CA CYS A 57 -2.82 2.62 18.63
C CYS A 57 -1.91 3.35 19.64
N GLY A 58 -2.34 4.51 20.15
CA GLY A 58 -1.53 5.41 20.96
C GLY A 58 -0.49 6.21 20.15
N PHE A 59 -0.62 6.20 18.83
CA PHE A 59 0.14 7.00 17.87
C PHE A 59 -0.60 7.01 16.53
N ASP A 60 -0.34 8.00 15.69
CA ASP A 60 -0.90 8.02 14.34
C ASP A 60 0.04 7.30 13.36
N PRO A 61 -0.30 6.08 12.90
CA PRO A 61 0.54 5.35 11.95
C PRO A 61 0.61 6.04 10.58
N THR A 62 -0.36 6.89 10.25
CA THR A 62 -0.42 7.55 8.94
C THR A 62 0.64 8.65 8.79
N GLU A 63 1.09 9.25 9.88
CA GLU A 63 2.17 10.25 9.88
C GLU A 63 3.50 9.67 9.43
N GLN A 64 3.72 8.37 9.66
CA GLN A 64 4.95 7.67 9.31
C GLN A 64 4.99 7.25 7.83
N ILE A 65 3.86 7.28 7.13
CA ILE A 65 3.78 6.87 5.71
C ILE A 65 4.39 7.97 4.84
N ARG A 66 5.34 7.60 4.01
CA ARG A 66 5.93 8.49 2.98
C ARG A 66 5.28 8.28 1.62
N GLU A 67 5.09 7.04 1.25
CA GLU A 67 4.49 6.65 -0.02
C GLU A 67 3.48 5.53 0.21
N LEU A 68 2.38 5.58 -0.53
CA LEU A 68 1.35 4.55 -0.56
C LEU A 68 1.16 4.11 -2.01
N ALA A 69 1.11 2.81 -2.23
CA ALA A 69 0.69 2.23 -3.49
C ALA A 69 -0.46 1.25 -3.26
N ILE A 70 -1.45 1.31 -4.13
CA ILE A 70 -2.62 0.43 -4.11
C ILE A 70 -2.70 -0.21 -5.48
N ALA A 71 -2.70 -1.52 -5.52
CA ALA A 71 -2.80 -2.29 -6.74
C ALA A 71 -4.00 -3.23 -6.69
N MET A 72 -4.74 -3.25 -7.78
CA MET A 72 -5.82 -4.21 -8.01
C MET A 72 -5.40 -5.05 -9.22
N PRO A 73 -5.00 -6.32 -9.01
CA PRO A 73 -4.70 -7.21 -10.11
C PRO A 73 -5.97 -7.56 -10.88
N GLU A 74 -5.78 -8.16 -12.05
CA GLU A 74 -6.89 -8.81 -12.71
C GLU A 74 -7.33 -9.99 -11.86
N SER A 75 -8.45 -9.84 -11.21
CA SER A 75 -8.99 -10.88 -10.34
C SER A 75 -9.86 -11.87 -11.12
N GLY A 76 -9.88 -13.12 -10.64
CA GLY A 76 -10.85 -14.13 -11.04
C GLY A 76 -12.23 -13.84 -10.49
N ALA A 77 -12.76 -14.73 -9.64
CA ALA A 77 -14.10 -14.61 -9.06
C ALA A 77 -14.21 -13.53 -7.97
N GLU A 78 -13.11 -13.23 -7.26
CA GLU A 78 -13.08 -12.24 -6.17
C GLU A 78 -12.01 -11.18 -6.44
N PRO A 79 -12.34 -9.89 -6.20
CA PRO A 79 -11.38 -8.83 -6.38
C PRO A 79 -10.28 -8.91 -5.32
N GLU A 80 -9.05 -9.10 -5.75
CA GLU A 80 -7.89 -9.01 -4.86
C GLU A 80 -7.41 -7.55 -4.80
N LEU A 81 -6.90 -7.16 -3.64
CA LEU A 81 -6.35 -5.83 -3.39
C LEU A 81 -5.00 -5.97 -2.70
N GLY A 82 -4.02 -5.26 -3.19
CA GLY A 82 -2.73 -5.09 -2.53
C GLY A 82 -2.48 -3.63 -2.17
N ILE A 83 -2.11 -3.39 -0.92
CA ILE A 83 -1.71 -2.06 -0.44
C ILE A 83 -0.30 -2.16 0.10
N VAL A 84 0.56 -1.26 -0.31
CA VAL A 84 1.93 -1.12 0.20
C VAL A 84 2.13 0.30 0.69
N ALA A 85 2.51 0.44 1.95
CA ALA A 85 2.94 1.71 2.52
C ALA A 85 4.43 1.64 2.83
N THR A 86 5.17 2.67 2.46
CA THR A 86 6.58 2.83 2.84
C THR A 86 6.76 4.01 3.77
N GLY A 87 7.68 3.88 4.71
CA GLY A 87 7.91 4.88 5.75
C GLY A 87 8.96 4.40 6.73
N ASP A 88 8.96 5.02 7.89
CA ASP A 88 9.85 4.65 9.00
C ASP A 88 9.03 3.94 10.08
N PHE A 89 8.78 2.66 9.84
CA PHE A 89 7.91 1.86 10.68
C PHE A 89 8.67 1.00 11.69
N ASP A 90 8.19 1.02 12.92
CA ASP A 90 8.49 0.00 13.92
C ASP A 90 7.50 -1.17 13.76
N ALA A 91 8.01 -2.35 13.42
CA ALA A 91 7.18 -3.51 13.11
C ALA A 91 6.30 -3.92 14.30
N ASP A 92 6.84 -3.94 15.51
CA ASP A 92 6.10 -4.38 16.71
C ASP A 92 4.98 -3.38 17.05
N ARG A 93 5.24 -2.08 16.87
CA ARG A 93 4.21 -1.04 17.07
C ARG A 93 3.08 -1.15 16.06
N ILE A 94 3.40 -1.38 14.77
CA ILE A 94 2.37 -1.54 13.72
C ILE A 94 1.55 -2.82 13.97
N ILE A 95 2.20 -3.96 14.21
CA ILE A 95 1.50 -5.22 14.49
C ILE A 95 0.62 -5.11 15.74
N GLY A 96 1.15 -4.50 16.81
CA GLY A 96 0.37 -4.25 18.03
C GLY A 96 -0.84 -3.34 17.80
N CYS A 97 -0.69 -2.32 16.97
CA CYS A 97 -1.78 -1.44 16.56
C CYS A 97 -2.87 -2.22 15.82
N VAL A 98 -2.50 -2.98 14.77
CA VAL A 98 -3.46 -3.76 13.98
C VAL A 98 -4.17 -4.80 14.84
N ALA A 99 -3.46 -5.49 15.75
CA ALA A 99 -4.06 -6.44 16.68
C ALA A 99 -5.12 -5.77 17.57
N LYS A 100 -4.86 -4.56 18.09
CA LYS A 100 -5.84 -3.78 18.87
C LYS A 100 -7.06 -3.40 18.01
N VAL A 101 -6.85 -2.99 16.77
CA VAL A 101 -7.95 -2.66 15.83
C VAL A 101 -8.83 -3.89 15.58
N ILE A 102 -8.24 -5.06 15.32
CA ILE A 102 -8.96 -6.32 15.14
C ILE A 102 -9.80 -6.62 16.38
N THR A 103 -9.20 -6.57 17.57
CA THR A 103 -9.89 -6.83 18.84
C THR A 103 -11.04 -5.86 19.07
N ARG A 104 -10.82 -4.55 18.81
CA ARG A 104 -11.86 -3.53 19.00
C ARG A 104 -13.05 -3.72 18.06
N ARG A 105 -12.83 -4.33 16.89
CA ARG A 105 -13.88 -4.73 15.94
C ARG A 105 -14.54 -6.08 16.25
N GLY A 106 -14.22 -6.68 17.41
CA GLY A 106 -14.75 -7.97 17.83
C GLY A 106 -14.09 -9.18 17.15
N GLY A 107 -12.97 -8.98 16.45
CA GLY A 107 -12.20 -10.05 15.83
C GLY A 107 -11.18 -10.67 16.79
N THR A 108 -10.50 -11.70 16.31
CA THR A 108 -9.44 -12.42 17.05
C THR A 108 -8.12 -12.32 16.30
N PRO A 109 -7.16 -11.49 16.77
CA PRO A 109 -5.89 -11.34 16.09
C PRO A 109 -5.07 -12.63 16.14
N ALA A 110 -4.57 -13.07 15.00
CA ALA A 110 -3.63 -14.17 14.86
C ALA A 110 -2.30 -13.60 14.36
N LEU A 111 -1.30 -13.67 15.24
CA LEU A 111 0.05 -13.22 14.94
C LEU A 111 0.84 -14.36 14.31
N SER A 112 1.64 -14.05 13.31
CA SER A 112 2.55 -14.99 12.66
C SER A 112 3.82 -14.31 12.16
N ARG A 113 4.75 -15.10 11.63
CA ARG A 113 5.94 -14.60 10.94
C ARG A 113 6.05 -15.28 9.58
N ILE A 114 6.35 -14.50 8.54
CA ILE A 114 6.53 -14.96 7.18
C ILE A 114 7.88 -14.44 6.70
N GLY A 115 8.91 -15.28 6.71
CA GLY A 115 10.28 -14.83 6.53
C GLY A 115 10.65 -13.76 7.57
N ASP A 116 11.12 -12.60 7.10
CA ASP A 116 11.49 -11.47 7.96
C ASP A 116 10.31 -10.55 8.33
N PHE A 117 9.10 -10.85 7.83
CA PHE A 117 7.90 -10.07 8.13
C PHE A 117 7.18 -10.60 9.37
N ALA A 118 6.89 -9.72 10.31
CA ALA A 118 5.85 -9.96 11.29
C ALA A 118 4.49 -9.78 10.63
N SER A 119 3.54 -10.66 10.90
CA SER A 119 2.21 -10.54 10.29
C SER A 119 1.09 -10.72 11.32
N VAL A 120 -0.07 -10.16 10.97
CA VAL A 120 -1.30 -10.28 11.76
C VAL A 120 -2.51 -10.32 10.84
N ARG A 121 -3.43 -11.23 11.15
CA ARG A 121 -4.74 -11.33 10.49
C ARG A 121 -5.84 -11.55 11.51
N ASP A 122 -7.08 -11.29 11.12
CA ASP A 122 -8.24 -11.68 11.94
C ASP A 122 -8.56 -13.17 11.69
N ARG A 123 -8.45 -14.00 12.74
CA ARG A 123 -8.77 -15.44 12.65
C ARG A 123 -10.28 -15.70 12.54
N SER A 124 -11.10 -14.77 13.00
CA SER A 124 -12.56 -14.93 13.02
C SER A 124 -13.23 -14.63 11.67
N ARG A 125 -12.47 -14.13 10.70
CA ARG A 125 -12.94 -13.76 9.37
C ARG A 125 -11.89 -14.09 8.33
N ASP A 126 -12.34 -14.55 7.17
CA ASP A 126 -11.51 -14.51 5.98
C ASP A 126 -11.33 -13.05 5.56
N GLY A 127 -10.13 -12.67 5.18
CA GLY A 127 -9.84 -11.31 4.78
C GLY A 127 -8.35 -10.96 4.81
N ALA A 128 -8.10 -9.67 4.72
CA ALA A 128 -6.77 -9.13 4.58
C ALA A 128 -5.83 -9.47 5.76
N GLU A 129 -4.62 -9.80 5.41
CA GLU A 129 -3.47 -9.94 6.31
C GLU A 129 -2.59 -8.70 6.19
N VAL A 130 -2.04 -8.26 7.32
CA VAL A 130 -1.06 -7.18 7.38
C VAL A 130 0.29 -7.78 7.68
N ALA A 131 1.30 -7.43 6.89
CA ALA A 131 2.69 -7.82 7.15
C ALA A 131 3.59 -6.59 7.16
N VAL A 132 4.57 -6.59 8.04
CA VAL A 132 5.52 -5.49 8.20
C VAL A 132 6.90 -6.01 8.58
N ARG A 133 7.92 -5.35 8.06
CA ARG A 133 9.32 -5.53 8.43
C ARG A 133 9.86 -4.19 8.92
N SER A 134 10.63 -4.18 10.01
CA SER A 134 11.23 -2.94 10.56
C SER A 134 12.08 -2.22 9.50
N GLY A 135 11.81 -0.93 9.31
CA GLY A 135 12.43 -0.12 8.27
C GLY A 135 12.03 -0.49 6.84
N GLY A 136 11.11 -1.44 6.67
CA GLY A 136 10.62 -1.92 5.39
C GLY A 136 9.16 -1.51 5.12
N PRO A 137 8.53 -2.09 4.10
CA PRO A 137 7.14 -1.80 3.80
C PRO A 137 6.19 -2.41 4.84
N VAL A 138 5.04 -1.73 5.02
CA VAL A 138 3.82 -2.32 5.54
C VAL A 138 2.99 -2.75 4.35
N MET A 139 2.55 -3.98 4.32
CA MET A 139 1.76 -4.56 3.24
C MET A 139 0.42 -5.05 3.79
N VAL A 140 -0.64 -4.84 3.00
CA VAL A 140 -1.98 -5.32 3.30
C VAL A 140 -2.51 -6.01 2.05
N GLY A 141 -3.05 -7.20 2.20
CA GLY A 141 -3.60 -7.96 1.09
C GLY A 141 -4.11 -9.30 1.54
N GLU A 142 -4.57 -10.10 0.60
CA GLU A 142 -5.08 -11.44 0.86
C GLU A 142 -4.68 -12.43 -0.24
N GLY A 143 -4.82 -13.72 0.06
CA GLY A 143 -4.69 -14.78 -0.92
C GLY A 143 -3.31 -14.90 -1.58
N ALA A 144 -3.34 -15.28 -2.85
CA ALA A 144 -2.13 -15.52 -3.64
C ALA A 144 -1.40 -14.21 -3.97
N TYR A 145 -2.15 -13.12 -4.20
CA TYR A 145 -1.56 -11.82 -4.49
C TYR A 145 -0.72 -11.30 -3.32
N PHE A 146 -1.21 -11.45 -2.10
CA PHE A 146 -0.45 -11.06 -0.91
C PHE A 146 0.86 -11.86 -0.77
N ARG A 147 0.85 -13.17 -1.07
CA ARG A 147 2.08 -13.98 -1.07
C ARG A 147 3.08 -13.50 -2.13
N ALA A 148 2.59 -13.15 -3.32
CA ALA A 148 3.42 -12.57 -4.37
C ALA A 148 3.99 -11.19 -3.97
N MET A 149 3.25 -10.37 -3.20
CA MET A 149 3.76 -9.11 -2.64
C MET A 149 4.93 -9.36 -1.68
N LEU A 150 4.83 -10.35 -0.79
CA LEU A 150 5.92 -10.73 0.12
C LEU A 150 7.16 -11.17 -0.65
N ASP A 151 7.00 -11.99 -1.68
CA ASP A 151 8.11 -12.45 -2.52
C ASP A 151 8.74 -11.31 -3.31
N ALA A 152 7.94 -10.39 -3.85
CA ALA A 152 8.44 -9.18 -4.51
C ALA A 152 9.25 -8.30 -3.54
N ALA A 153 8.74 -8.07 -2.33
CA ALA A 153 9.40 -7.27 -1.30
C ALA A 153 10.73 -7.88 -0.80
N ASP A 154 10.86 -9.19 -0.88
CA ASP A 154 12.09 -9.93 -0.55
C ASP A 154 13.03 -10.11 -1.75
N GLY A 155 12.68 -9.60 -2.93
CA GLY A 155 13.45 -9.75 -4.15
C GLY A 155 13.45 -11.18 -4.73
N ARG A 156 12.54 -12.05 -4.29
CA ARG A 156 12.37 -13.41 -4.79
C ARG A 156 11.39 -13.52 -5.95
N GLY A 157 10.53 -12.51 -6.12
CA GLY A 157 9.52 -12.48 -7.16
C GLY A 157 9.67 -11.28 -8.11
N PRO A 158 8.97 -11.32 -9.25
CA PRO A 158 8.92 -10.18 -10.15
C PRO A 158 8.17 -9.02 -9.50
N THR A 159 8.55 -7.80 -9.87
CA THR A 159 7.96 -6.58 -9.32
C THR A 159 7.25 -5.77 -10.38
N LEU A 160 6.32 -4.92 -9.96
CA LEU A 160 5.62 -3.99 -10.84
C LEU A 160 6.56 -2.98 -11.53
N LEU A 161 7.77 -2.78 -10.98
CA LEU A 161 8.78 -1.93 -11.63
C LEU A 161 9.22 -2.50 -12.99
N GLY A 162 9.23 -3.82 -13.14
CA GLY A 162 9.55 -4.51 -14.39
C GLY A 162 8.34 -4.73 -15.32
N ASP A 163 7.16 -4.29 -14.95
CA ASP A 163 5.95 -4.43 -15.76
C ASP A 163 5.94 -3.37 -16.88
N GLU A 164 6.11 -3.82 -18.14
CA GLU A 164 6.20 -2.94 -19.31
C GLU A 164 4.92 -2.13 -19.54
N ALA A 165 3.75 -2.71 -19.28
CA ALA A 165 2.46 -2.03 -19.46
C ALA A 165 2.32 -0.83 -18.52
N HIS A 166 2.76 -0.98 -17.27
CA HIS A 166 2.77 0.12 -16.31
C HIS A 166 3.98 1.05 -16.47
N ALA A 167 5.10 0.59 -17.08
CA ALA A 167 6.28 1.40 -17.28
C ALA A 167 5.98 2.63 -18.15
N ALA A 168 5.34 2.45 -19.31
CA ALA A 168 4.96 3.53 -20.19
C ALA A 168 3.97 4.52 -19.54
N LEU A 169 3.01 3.99 -18.75
CA LEU A 169 2.05 4.83 -18.03
C LEU A 169 2.72 5.64 -16.92
N ARG A 170 3.66 5.04 -16.19
CA ARG A 170 4.44 5.74 -15.16
C ARG A 170 5.29 6.85 -15.75
N GLU A 171 5.92 6.61 -16.91
CA GLU A 171 6.70 7.61 -17.61
C GLU A 171 5.82 8.79 -18.05
N ALA A 172 4.62 8.51 -18.58
CA ALA A 172 3.67 9.53 -18.99
C ALA A 172 3.19 10.43 -17.84
N VAL A 173 3.14 9.92 -16.60
CA VAL A 173 2.71 10.68 -15.41
C VAL A 173 3.87 11.09 -14.51
N ALA A 174 5.11 10.77 -14.90
CA ALA A 174 6.31 11.10 -14.12
C ALA A 174 6.45 12.62 -13.96
N GLY A 175 6.70 13.06 -12.72
CA GLY A 175 6.81 14.50 -12.41
C GLY A 175 5.49 15.25 -12.32
N HIS A 176 4.36 14.62 -12.56
CA HIS A 176 3.04 15.23 -12.49
C HIS A 176 2.29 14.83 -11.23
N GLY A 177 2.40 15.65 -10.18
CA GLY A 177 1.56 15.58 -9.00
C GLY A 177 1.97 14.53 -7.95
N ALA A 178 1.38 14.68 -6.78
CA ALA A 178 1.59 13.80 -5.63
C ALA A 178 0.75 12.52 -5.67
N ILE A 179 -0.22 12.46 -6.56
CA ILE A 179 -1.13 11.32 -6.73
C ILE A 179 -1.14 10.95 -8.21
N SER A 180 -0.89 9.69 -8.52
CA SER A 180 -1.04 9.12 -9.85
C SER A 180 -1.98 7.92 -9.80
N LEU A 181 -2.81 7.79 -10.84
CA LEU A 181 -3.71 6.68 -11.02
C LEU A 181 -3.57 6.18 -12.46
N THR A 182 -3.25 4.93 -12.64
CA THR A 182 -3.09 4.30 -13.93
C THR A 182 -4.01 3.10 -14.07
N PHE A 183 -4.57 2.93 -15.26
CA PHE A 183 -5.46 1.83 -15.60
C PHE A 183 -4.96 1.14 -16.85
N ILE A 184 -4.96 -0.18 -16.84
CA ILE A 184 -4.75 -1.01 -18.02
C ILE A 184 -6.10 -1.53 -18.45
N THR A 185 -6.64 -1.00 -19.56
CA THR A 185 -7.92 -1.43 -20.11
C THR A 185 -7.70 -2.51 -21.16
N ARG A 186 -8.49 -3.58 -21.11
CA ARG A 186 -8.54 -4.56 -22.18
C ARG A 186 -9.52 -4.10 -23.28
N PRO A 187 -9.29 -4.49 -24.55
CA PRO A 187 -10.28 -4.31 -25.60
C PRO A 187 -11.64 -4.89 -25.17
N GLY A 188 -12.69 -4.06 -25.25
CA GLY A 188 -14.06 -4.48 -24.88
C GLY A 188 -14.51 -4.12 -23.45
N TRP A 189 -13.65 -3.57 -22.60
CA TRP A 189 -14.04 -3.17 -21.24
C TRP A 189 -15.00 -1.98 -21.20
N LEU A 190 -14.95 -1.11 -22.21
CA LEU A 190 -15.80 0.07 -22.35
C LEU A 190 -17.10 -0.20 -23.16
N THR A 191 -17.37 -1.44 -23.56
CA THR A 191 -18.52 -1.81 -24.40
C THR A 191 -19.63 -2.56 -23.65
N ARG A 192 -19.66 -2.51 -22.31
CA ARG A 192 -20.76 -3.07 -21.51
C ARG A 192 -21.60 -1.98 -20.90
#